data_789897d57ca9ad38eddd5d4086ce10d2
#
_entry.id   789897d57ca9ad38eddd5d4086ce10d2
#
_cell.length_a   1.000
_cell.length_b   1.000
_cell.length_c   1.000
_cell.angle_alpha   90.00
_cell.angle_beta   90.00
_cell.angle_gamma   90.00
#
_symmetry.space_group_name_H-M   'P 1'
#
loop_
_entity.id
_entity.type
_entity.pdbx_description
1 polymer ?
#
loop_
_entity_poly.entity_id
_entity_poly.type
_entity_poly.pdbx_seq_one_letter_code
_entity_poly.pdbx_strand_id
1 'polypeptide(L)'
;MVAGGALYPVPNADEVKKANVEGAIDAATVDDTLYAYPMTADNGYFLYYNKKYLSDSDVKTLDGILKVAEKNPMKFMMDWSSGWYLYSFFGNTGLDFGINDDNVTNHCDWNSTEGDIKGVDIAQAMLHISSSSGFENAVNEDFIKDAKKGSVIAGVSGVWSETELKKIWGDDLGAAKLPTYTV
;
A
#
# COMPACT_ATOMS: atom_id res chain seq x y z
N MET A 1 -20.90 -9.77 2.49
CA MET A 1 -21.22 -10.92 3.37
C MET A 1 -22.36 -10.60 4.33
N VAL A 2 -22.34 -9.45 5.04
CA VAL A 2 -23.44 -9.04 5.94
C VAL A 2 -24.73 -8.87 5.16
N ALA A 3 -24.77 -8.06 4.10
CA ALA A 3 -25.94 -7.84 3.25
C ALA A 3 -26.52 -9.14 2.64
N GLY A 4 -25.66 -10.13 2.39
CA GLY A 4 -26.08 -11.46 1.92
C GLY A 4 -26.51 -12.42 3.02
N GLY A 5 -26.60 -11.98 4.28
CA GLY A 5 -27.04 -12.81 5.41
C GLY A 5 -26.07 -13.95 5.78
N ALA A 6 -24.81 -13.86 5.37
CA ALA A 6 -23.80 -14.91 5.58
C ALA A 6 -23.09 -14.81 6.95
N LEU A 7 -23.30 -13.73 7.68
CA LEU A 7 -22.68 -13.50 8.99
C LEU A 7 -23.76 -13.23 10.05
N TYR A 8 -23.48 -13.67 11.27
CA TYR A 8 -24.28 -13.38 12.46
C TYR A 8 -23.57 -12.33 13.33
N PRO A 9 -24.31 -11.50 14.07
CA PRO A 9 -23.73 -10.61 15.06
C PRO A 9 -22.85 -11.37 16.06
N VAL A 10 -21.73 -10.77 16.44
CA VAL A 10 -20.84 -11.32 17.47
C VAL A 10 -21.53 -11.29 18.82
N PRO A 11 -21.73 -12.42 19.50
CA PRO A 11 -22.57 -12.49 20.71
C PRO A 11 -21.97 -11.76 21.92
N ASN A 12 -20.65 -11.64 22.00
CA ASN A 12 -19.92 -10.95 23.07
C ASN A 12 -19.28 -9.64 22.58
N ALA A 13 -19.98 -8.87 21.75
CA ALA A 13 -19.46 -7.69 21.07
C ALA A 13 -18.83 -6.66 22.02
N ASP A 14 -19.40 -6.43 23.20
CA ASP A 14 -18.88 -5.45 24.17
C ASP A 14 -17.49 -5.84 24.71
N GLU A 15 -17.24 -7.13 24.93
CA GLU A 15 -15.94 -7.63 25.36
C GLU A 15 -14.92 -7.48 24.23
N VAL A 16 -15.32 -7.83 23.01
CA VAL A 16 -14.46 -7.72 21.82
C VAL A 16 -14.11 -6.26 21.54
N LYS A 17 -15.07 -5.34 21.61
CA LYS A 17 -14.85 -3.90 21.43
C LYS A 17 -13.88 -3.34 22.46
N LYS A 18 -13.93 -3.76 23.73
CA LYS A 18 -13.03 -3.33 24.78
C LYS A 18 -11.61 -3.87 24.62
N ALA A 19 -11.45 -5.04 24.01
CA ALA A 19 -10.17 -5.73 23.87
C ALA A 19 -9.38 -5.33 22.61
N ASN A 20 -9.97 -4.57 21.71
CA ASN A 20 -9.38 -4.24 20.41
C ASN A 20 -9.34 -2.73 20.17
N VAL A 21 -8.47 -2.28 19.26
CA VAL A 21 -8.39 -0.88 18.83
C VAL A 21 -9.58 -0.50 17.96
N GLU A 22 -10.00 0.77 18.05
CA GLU A 22 -11.18 1.31 17.37
C GLU A 22 -11.20 0.98 15.86
N GLY A 23 -10.12 1.27 15.12
CA GLY A 23 -10.08 1.01 13.68
C GLY A 23 -10.25 -0.47 13.28
N ALA A 24 -9.84 -1.41 14.13
CA ALA A 24 -10.08 -2.83 13.89
C ALA A 24 -11.55 -3.23 14.16
N ILE A 25 -12.19 -2.58 15.12
CA ILE A 25 -13.62 -2.73 15.41
C ILE A 25 -14.44 -2.14 14.28
N ASP A 26 -14.13 -0.94 13.81
CA ASP A 26 -14.86 -0.26 12.73
C ASP A 26 -14.85 -1.09 11.45
N ALA A 27 -13.69 -1.68 11.09
CA ALA A 27 -13.56 -2.55 9.94
C ALA A 27 -14.42 -3.83 10.01
N ALA A 28 -14.86 -4.24 11.20
CA ALA A 28 -15.68 -5.43 11.45
C ALA A 28 -17.15 -5.11 11.80
N THR A 29 -17.52 -3.81 11.75
CA THR A 29 -18.83 -3.29 12.16
C THR A 29 -19.61 -2.82 10.93
N VAL A 30 -20.89 -3.16 10.86
CA VAL A 30 -21.85 -2.66 9.86
C VAL A 30 -23.11 -2.24 10.61
N ASP A 31 -23.59 -1.02 10.38
CA ASP A 31 -24.79 -0.47 11.06
C ASP A 31 -24.73 -0.68 12.59
N ASP A 32 -23.63 -0.23 13.20
CA ASP A 32 -23.31 -0.33 14.64
C ASP A 32 -23.22 -1.76 15.21
N THR A 33 -23.39 -2.77 14.38
CA THR A 33 -23.34 -4.18 14.76
C THR A 33 -22.01 -4.82 14.38
N LEU A 34 -21.31 -5.41 15.36
CA LEU A 34 -20.08 -6.15 15.13
C LEU A 34 -20.38 -7.53 14.54
N TYR A 35 -19.83 -7.84 13.36
CA TYR A 35 -20.07 -9.09 12.62
C TYR A 35 -18.86 -10.01 12.51
N ALA A 36 -17.66 -9.56 12.92
CA ALA A 36 -16.47 -10.39 12.89
C ALA A 36 -15.56 -10.10 14.09
N TYR A 37 -14.76 -11.09 14.46
CA TYR A 37 -13.67 -10.92 15.41
C TYR A 37 -12.46 -10.32 14.68
N PRO A 38 -11.89 -9.17 15.10
CA PRO A 38 -10.68 -8.63 14.50
C PRO A 38 -9.52 -9.61 14.63
N MET A 39 -8.81 -9.87 13.53
CA MET A 39 -7.63 -10.74 13.54
C MET A 39 -6.34 -9.96 13.75
N THR A 40 -6.27 -8.75 13.21
CA THR A 40 -5.09 -7.89 13.29
C THR A 40 -5.50 -6.43 13.15
N ALA A 41 -4.66 -5.52 13.68
CA ALA A 41 -4.78 -4.07 13.52
C ALA A 41 -3.64 -3.47 12.68
N ASP A 42 -2.72 -4.29 12.19
CA ASP A 42 -1.46 -3.89 11.56
C ASP A 42 -1.23 -4.50 10.17
N ASN A 43 -2.28 -4.70 9.39
CA ASN A 43 -2.19 -5.21 8.02
C ASN A 43 -1.99 -4.08 7.00
N GLY A 44 -1.09 -3.15 7.29
CA GLY A 44 -0.76 -2.03 6.41
C GLY A 44 0.52 -2.27 5.60
N TYR A 45 0.68 -1.50 4.52
CA TYR A 45 1.91 -1.43 3.74
C TYR A 45 2.41 0.01 3.65
N PHE A 46 3.72 0.15 3.52
CA PHE A 46 4.42 1.44 3.46
C PHE A 46 5.76 1.30 2.74
N LEU A 47 6.49 2.40 2.62
CA LEU A 47 7.81 2.41 2.02
C LEU A 47 8.86 1.93 3.03
N TYR A 48 9.64 0.93 2.64
CA TYR A 48 10.94 0.61 3.23
C TYR A 48 12.06 1.15 2.36
N TYR A 49 13.12 1.69 2.95
CA TYR A 49 14.24 2.22 2.21
C TYR A 49 15.56 2.07 2.97
N ASN A 50 16.66 2.07 2.22
CA ASN A 50 17.99 1.98 2.77
C ASN A 50 18.57 3.40 2.97
N LYS A 51 18.70 3.83 4.24
CA LYS A 51 19.21 5.15 4.64
C LYS A 51 20.65 5.41 4.24
N LYS A 52 21.41 4.37 3.87
CA LYS A 52 22.75 4.51 3.31
C LYS A 52 22.75 5.27 1.98
N TYR A 53 21.67 5.19 1.21
CA TYR A 53 21.56 5.75 -0.13
C TYR A 53 20.50 6.84 -0.25
N LEU A 54 19.44 6.76 0.53
CA LEU A 54 18.27 7.66 0.48
C LEU A 54 18.16 8.48 1.76
N SER A 55 18.01 9.78 1.60
CA SER A 55 17.66 10.70 2.69
C SER A 55 16.14 10.79 2.87
N ASP A 56 15.69 11.37 3.99
CA ASP A 56 14.28 11.64 4.26
C ASP A 56 13.63 12.59 3.23
N SER A 57 14.43 13.38 2.51
CA SER A 57 13.94 14.22 1.42
C SER A 57 13.72 13.42 0.14
N ASP A 58 14.59 12.46 -0.17
CA ASP A 58 14.48 11.66 -1.39
C ASP A 58 13.24 10.76 -1.38
N VAL A 59 12.87 10.25 -0.19
CA VAL A 59 11.76 9.32 -0.03
C VAL A 59 10.37 9.97 -0.02
N LYS A 60 10.28 11.29 -0.14
CA LYS A 60 9.01 12.00 -0.21
C LYS A 60 8.29 11.82 -1.54
N THR A 61 9.03 11.58 -2.62
CA THR A 61 8.50 11.42 -3.97
C THR A 61 9.09 10.19 -4.66
N LEU A 62 8.32 9.53 -5.52
CA LEU A 62 8.83 8.44 -6.36
C LEU A 62 9.95 8.94 -7.28
N ASP A 63 9.83 10.12 -7.86
CA ASP A 63 10.88 10.71 -8.70
C ASP A 63 12.21 10.86 -7.94
N GLY A 64 12.14 11.26 -6.65
CA GLY A 64 13.32 11.34 -5.78
C GLY A 64 14.00 9.98 -5.61
N ILE A 65 13.22 8.95 -5.30
CA ILE A 65 13.71 7.58 -5.12
C ILE A 65 14.32 7.04 -6.44
N LEU A 66 13.58 7.16 -7.55
CA LEU A 66 14.00 6.65 -8.85
C LEU A 66 15.30 7.31 -9.34
N LYS A 67 15.42 8.63 -9.16
CA LYS A 67 16.64 9.37 -9.50
C LYS A 67 17.88 8.87 -8.77
N VAL A 68 17.72 8.46 -7.50
CA VAL A 68 18.83 7.89 -6.73
C VAL A 68 19.07 6.44 -7.12
N ALA A 69 18.00 5.66 -7.34
CA ALA A 69 18.09 4.27 -7.79
C ALA A 69 18.86 4.13 -9.11
N GLU A 70 18.54 4.97 -10.11
CA GLU A 70 19.20 4.97 -11.41
C GLU A 70 20.71 5.27 -11.33
N LYS A 71 21.11 6.19 -10.44
CA LYS A 71 22.51 6.55 -10.23
C LYS A 71 23.33 5.45 -9.56
N ASN A 72 22.69 4.58 -8.80
CA ASN A 72 23.35 3.53 -8.01
C ASN A 72 23.17 2.12 -8.58
N PRO A 73 22.82 1.93 -9.84
CA PRO A 73 22.22 0.77 -10.52
C PRO A 73 21.44 -0.18 -9.58
N MET A 74 20.58 0.41 -8.77
CA MET A 74 19.71 -0.30 -7.82
C MET A 74 18.25 -0.08 -8.22
N LYS A 75 17.33 -0.77 -7.53
CA LYS A 75 15.90 -0.74 -7.85
C LYS A 75 15.06 -0.21 -6.70
N PHE A 76 14.02 0.52 -7.04
CA PHE A 76 12.79 0.63 -6.26
C PHE A 76 11.85 -0.47 -6.70
N MET A 77 11.31 -1.25 -5.77
CA MET A 77 10.45 -2.39 -6.05
C MET A 77 9.06 -2.22 -5.45
N MET A 78 8.04 -2.61 -6.21
CA MET A 78 6.64 -2.66 -5.76
C MET A 78 5.88 -3.67 -6.58
N ASP A 79 4.99 -4.44 -5.95
CA ASP A 79 4.16 -5.44 -6.64
C ASP A 79 2.95 -4.79 -7.31
N TRP A 80 3.07 -4.55 -8.61
CA TRP A 80 1.99 -4.02 -9.44
C TRP A 80 1.08 -5.11 -10.02
N SER A 81 1.34 -6.36 -9.74
CA SER A 81 0.41 -7.45 -10.09
C SER A 81 -0.76 -7.56 -9.09
N SER A 82 -0.65 -6.88 -7.95
CA SER A 82 -1.63 -6.90 -6.87
C SER A 82 -2.44 -5.60 -6.81
N GLY A 83 -3.77 -5.70 -6.92
CA GLY A 83 -4.70 -4.58 -6.71
C GLY A 83 -4.60 -3.96 -5.31
N TRP A 84 -4.13 -4.73 -4.32
CA TRP A 84 -3.85 -4.25 -2.97
C TRP A 84 -2.87 -3.08 -2.96
N TYR A 85 -1.76 -3.18 -3.70
CA TYR A 85 -0.78 -2.11 -3.80
C TYR A 85 -1.18 -1.05 -4.84
N LEU A 86 -1.80 -1.44 -5.96
CA LEU A 86 -2.22 -0.52 -7.01
C LEU A 86 -3.25 0.50 -6.54
N TYR A 87 -4.08 0.16 -5.56
CA TYR A 87 -5.03 1.08 -4.95
C TYR A 87 -4.37 2.39 -4.50
N SER A 88 -3.12 2.36 -4.05
CA SER A 88 -2.38 3.54 -3.59
C SER A 88 -2.17 4.61 -4.67
N PHE A 89 -2.19 4.25 -5.94
CA PHE A 89 -2.09 5.21 -7.05
C PHE A 89 -3.38 6.01 -7.26
N PHE A 90 -4.51 5.49 -6.85
CA PHE A 90 -5.82 6.14 -7.01
C PHE A 90 -6.27 6.87 -5.73
N GLY A 91 -5.68 6.58 -4.60
CA GLY A 91 -5.98 7.25 -3.33
C GLY A 91 -5.72 8.76 -3.40
N ASN A 92 -6.63 9.57 -2.88
CA ASN A 92 -6.58 11.04 -2.85
C ASN A 92 -6.54 11.74 -4.23
N THR A 93 -6.92 11.06 -5.29
CA THR A 93 -6.98 11.63 -6.65
C THR A 93 -8.35 12.21 -7.00
N GLY A 94 -9.35 11.96 -6.18
CA GLY A 94 -10.75 12.25 -6.47
C GLY A 94 -11.45 11.13 -7.27
N LEU A 95 -10.70 10.12 -7.71
CA LEU A 95 -11.27 8.91 -8.31
C LEU A 95 -11.61 7.92 -7.20
N ASP A 96 -12.81 7.39 -7.23
CA ASP A 96 -13.34 6.59 -6.12
C ASP A 96 -13.48 5.11 -6.48
N PHE A 97 -13.41 4.30 -5.46
CA PHE A 97 -13.73 2.89 -5.47
C PHE A 97 -14.38 2.53 -4.13
N GLY A 98 -15.60 2.10 -4.17
CA GLY A 98 -16.35 1.83 -2.95
C GLY A 98 -17.55 0.91 -3.14
N ILE A 99 -18.28 0.74 -2.05
CA ILE A 99 -19.55 0.02 -2.02
C ILE A 99 -20.67 1.05 -2.23
N ASN A 100 -21.62 0.75 -3.09
CA ASN A 100 -22.80 1.56 -3.33
C ASN A 100 -23.76 1.53 -2.12
N ASP A 101 -24.72 2.47 -2.09
CA ASP A 101 -25.71 2.60 -1.01
C ASP A 101 -26.56 1.34 -0.81
N ASP A 102 -26.62 0.45 -1.79
CA ASP A 102 -27.28 -0.85 -1.67
C ASP A 102 -26.52 -1.86 -0.80
N ASN A 103 -25.30 -1.55 -0.38
CA ASN A 103 -24.38 -2.41 0.37
C ASN A 103 -24.06 -3.77 -0.29
N VAL A 104 -24.32 -3.91 -1.59
CA VAL A 104 -24.17 -5.16 -2.36
C VAL A 104 -23.26 -4.99 -3.56
N THR A 105 -23.42 -3.89 -4.30
CA THR A 105 -22.66 -3.60 -5.51
C THR A 105 -21.53 -2.61 -5.26
N ASN A 106 -20.50 -2.64 -6.10
CA ASN A 106 -19.38 -1.70 -6.05
C ASN A 106 -19.47 -0.69 -7.19
N HIS A 107 -18.92 0.49 -6.97
CA HIS A 107 -18.57 1.45 -8.02
C HIS A 107 -17.07 1.58 -8.14
N CYS A 108 -16.59 2.01 -9.31
CA CYS A 108 -15.18 2.25 -9.59
C CYS A 108 -15.05 3.31 -10.68
N ASP A 109 -14.52 4.46 -10.33
CA ASP A 109 -14.34 5.62 -11.22
C ASP A 109 -12.92 5.73 -11.79
N TRP A 110 -12.10 4.71 -11.63
CA TRP A 110 -10.69 4.73 -12.02
C TRP A 110 -10.44 4.93 -13.52
N ASN A 111 -11.47 4.77 -14.34
CA ASN A 111 -11.45 5.08 -15.77
C ASN A 111 -12.15 6.41 -16.11
N SER A 112 -12.49 7.24 -15.11
CA SER A 112 -13.16 8.51 -15.35
C SER A 112 -12.33 9.43 -16.23
N THR A 113 -13.02 10.16 -17.11
CA THR A 113 -12.48 11.23 -17.95
C THR A 113 -12.81 12.62 -17.41
N GLU A 114 -13.48 12.67 -16.27
CA GLU A 114 -13.90 13.90 -15.58
C GLU A 114 -13.02 14.15 -14.35
N GLY A 115 -13.06 15.38 -13.84
CA GLY A 115 -12.30 15.81 -12.66
C GLY A 115 -10.92 16.39 -13.00
N ASP A 116 -10.23 16.85 -11.95
CA ASP A 116 -8.90 17.47 -12.07
C ASP A 116 -7.82 16.45 -12.44
N ILE A 117 -7.96 15.23 -11.92
CA ILE A 117 -7.11 14.08 -12.25
C ILE A 117 -8.01 13.01 -12.86
N LYS A 118 -7.64 12.53 -14.04
CA LYS A 118 -8.37 11.51 -14.80
C LYS A 118 -7.67 10.15 -14.68
N GLY A 119 -8.38 9.07 -14.90
CA GLY A 119 -7.79 7.75 -14.89
C GLY A 119 -6.62 7.58 -15.87
N VAL A 120 -6.68 8.23 -17.04
CA VAL A 120 -5.59 8.22 -18.02
C VAL A 120 -4.32 8.92 -17.52
N ASP A 121 -4.45 9.97 -16.71
CA ASP A 121 -3.31 10.71 -16.18
C ASP A 121 -2.52 9.81 -15.20
N ILE A 122 -3.23 9.06 -14.35
CA ILE A 122 -2.62 8.08 -13.45
C ILE A 122 -1.93 6.96 -14.26
N ALA A 123 -2.60 6.45 -15.30
CA ALA A 123 -2.00 5.42 -16.16
C ALA A 123 -0.72 5.91 -16.85
N GLN A 124 -0.69 7.17 -17.29
CA GLN A 124 0.51 7.79 -17.86
C GLN A 124 1.62 7.96 -16.83
N ALA A 125 1.30 8.37 -15.60
CA ALA A 125 2.26 8.46 -14.51
C ALA A 125 2.86 7.08 -14.18
N MET A 126 2.03 6.04 -14.11
CA MET A 126 2.49 4.66 -13.92
C MET A 126 3.38 4.18 -15.08
N LEU A 127 3.03 4.49 -16.32
CA LEU A 127 3.85 4.18 -17.49
C LEU A 127 5.22 4.89 -17.41
N HIS A 128 5.24 6.14 -16.98
CA HIS A 128 6.48 6.89 -16.77
C HIS A 128 7.35 6.21 -15.69
N ILE A 129 6.78 5.86 -14.54
CA ILE A 129 7.48 5.16 -13.46
C ILE A 129 8.04 3.82 -13.96
N SER A 130 7.22 3.00 -14.66
CA SER A 130 7.64 1.70 -15.16
C SER A 130 8.71 1.76 -16.24
N SER A 131 8.86 2.90 -16.92
CA SER A 131 9.89 3.14 -17.92
C SER A 131 11.24 3.50 -17.32
N SER A 132 11.30 3.84 -16.02
CA SER A 132 12.55 4.14 -15.33
C SER A 132 13.39 2.88 -15.15
N SER A 133 14.68 2.98 -15.43
CA SER A 133 15.62 1.89 -15.14
C SER A 133 15.81 1.65 -13.64
N GLY A 134 15.35 2.56 -12.79
CA GLY A 134 15.34 2.46 -11.34
C GLY A 134 14.13 1.71 -10.76
N PHE A 135 13.13 1.39 -11.57
CA PHE A 135 11.92 0.66 -11.13
C PHE A 135 11.99 -0.82 -11.49
N GLU A 136 11.42 -1.66 -10.65
CA GLU A 136 11.17 -3.06 -10.95
C GLU A 136 9.86 -3.52 -10.31
N ASN A 137 8.97 -4.12 -11.13
CA ASN A 137 7.78 -4.79 -10.63
C ASN A 137 8.18 -6.13 -10.01
N ALA A 138 7.98 -6.30 -8.72
CA ALA A 138 8.40 -7.49 -8.00
C ALA A 138 7.47 -7.84 -6.85
N VAL A 139 7.16 -9.12 -6.71
CA VAL A 139 6.47 -9.66 -5.54
C VAL A 139 7.37 -9.61 -4.29
N ASN A 140 6.76 -9.74 -3.11
CA ASN A 140 7.48 -9.56 -1.84
C ASN A 140 8.71 -10.48 -1.68
N GLU A 141 8.61 -11.72 -2.14
CA GLU A 141 9.72 -12.69 -2.06
C GLU A 141 10.93 -12.24 -2.88
N ASP A 142 10.71 -11.70 -4.08
CA ASP A 142 11.77 -11.18 -4.93
C ASP A 142 12.33 -9.87 -4.35
N PHE A 143 11.50 -9.00 -3.80
CA PHE A 143 11.96 -7.80 -3.08
C PHE A 143 12.95 -8.16 -1.96
N ILE A 144 12.61 -9.10 -1.09
CA ILE A 144 13.47 -9.54 0.02
C ILE A 144 14.75 -10.22 -0.51
N LYS A 145 14.62 -11.08 -1.52
CA LYS A 145 15.75 -11.78 -2.15
C LYS A 145 16.76 -10.79 -2.77
N ASP A 146 16.26 -9.78 -3.46
CA ASP A 146 17.12 -8.82 -4.15
C ASP A 146 17.66 -7.74 -3.20
N ALA A 147 16.94 -7.42 -2.11
CA ALA A 147 17.48 -6.65 -1.00
C ALA A 147 18.69 -7.36 -0.36
N LYS A 148 18.65 -8.70 -0.18
CA LYS A 148 19.79 -9.51 0.30
C LYS A 148 21.00 -9.45 -0.64
N LYS A 149 20.79 -9.33 -1.95
CA LYS A 149 21.87 -9.18 -2.94
C LYS A 149 22.44 -7.77 -3.00
N GLY A 150 21.79 -6.80 -2.35
CA GLY A 150 22.20 -5.39 -2.40
C GLY A 150 21.81 -4.66 -3.69
N SER A 151 20.85 -5.18 -4.46
CA SER A 151 20.37 -4.58 -5.71
C SER A 151 19.11 -3.71 -5.53
N VAL A 152 18.62 -3.56 -4.29
CA VAL A 152 17.41 -2.78 -3.99
C VAL A 152 17.74 -1.64 -3.03
N ILE A 153 17.22 -0.46 -3.36
CA ILE A 153 17.40 0.75 -2.55
C ILE A 153 16.17 1.07 -1.71
N ALA A 154 14.97 0.74 -2.22
CA ALA A 154 13.68 0.92 -1.55
C ALA A 154 12.63 -0.01 -2.13
N GLY A 155 11.55 -0.23 -1.40
CA GLY A 155 10.40 -0.98 -1.89
C GLY A 155 9.18 -0.81 -1.00
N VAL A 156 8.02 -1.10 -1.58
CA VAL A 156 6.75 -1.09 -0.85
C VAL A 156 6.42 -2.51 -0.41
N SER A 157 6.21 -2.67 0.89
CA SER A 157 5.78 -3.94 1.49
C SER A 157 5.07 -3.69 2.82
N GLY A 158 4.45 -4.71 3.38
CA GLY A 158 3.76 -4.62 4.66
C GLY A 158 4.65 -4.88 5.87
N VAL A 159 4.03 -4.77 7.04
CA VAL A 159 4.67 -5.01 8.36
C VAL A 159 5.37 -6.36 8.45
N TRP A 160 4.92 -7.34 7.70
CA TRP A 160 5.50 -8.70 7.64
C TRP A 160 6.93 -8.75 7.11
N SER A 161 7.40 -7.71 6.41
CA SER A 161 8.75 -7.65 5.86
C SER A 161 9.78 -7.01 6.80
N GLU A 162 9.36 -6.34 7.87
CA GLU A 162 10.24 -5.60 8.77
C GLU A 162 11.38 -6.45 9.31
N THR A 163 11.07 -7.62 9.87
CA THR A 163 12.06 -8.50 10.50
C THR A 163 13.17 -8.93 9.54
N GLU A 164 12.82 -9.28 8.29
CA GLU A 164 13.83 -9.68 7.31
C GLU A 164 14.63 -8.48 6.80
N LEU A 165 13.98 -7.34 6.54
CA LEU A 165 14.67 -6.12 6.11
C LEU A 165 15.59 -5.56 7.19
N LYS A 166 15.21 -5.69 8.48
CA LYS A 166 16.08 -5.31 9.60
C LYS A 166 17.34 -6.18 9.68
N LYS A 167 17.24 -7.47 9.36
CA LYS A 167 18.43 -8.33 9.26
C LYS A 167 19.35 -7.96 8.10
N ILE A 168 18.77 -7.43 6.99
CA ILE A 168 19.51 -7.09 5.77
C ILE A 168 20.17 -5.73 5.88
N TRP A 169 19.42 -4.70 6.28
CA TRP A 169 19.87 -3.30 6.29
C TRP A 169 20.27 -2.80 7.69
N GLY A 170 20.00 -3.54 8.75
CA GLY A 170 20.42 -3.19 10.11
C GLY A 170 19.91 -1.80 10.52
N ASP A 171 20.83 -0.94 10.95
CA ASP A 171 20.51 0.43 11.37
C ASP A 171 20.24 1.39 10.19
N ASP A 172 20.57 0.96 8.97
CA ASP A 172 20.23 1.69 7.75
C ASP A 172 18.78 1.44 7.28
N LEU A 173 18.02 0.54 7.92
CA LEU A 173 16.60 0.39 7.62
C LEU A 173 15.83 1.67 7.96
N GLY A 174 15.17 2.24 6.95
CA GLY A 174 14.20 3.30 7.08
C GLY A 174 12.80 2.83 6.70
N ALA A 175 11.79 3.48 7.27
CA ALA A 175 10.40 3.30 6.92
C ALA A 175 9.70 4.66 6.83
N ALA A 176 8.82 4.84 5.86
CA ALA A 176 8.10 6.08 5.62
C ALA A 176 6.71 5.80 5.05
N LYS A 177 5.85 6.82 5.07
CA LYS A 177 4.61 6.80 4.27
C LYS A 177 4.95 6.56 2.80
N LEU A 178 3.98 6.07 2.03
CA LEU A 178 4.14 5.99 0.58
C LEU A 178 4.52 7.35 0.01
N PRO A 179 5.50 7.39 -0.91
CA PRO A 179 5.88 8.62 -1.58
C PRO A 179 4.78 9.13 -2.48
N THR A 180 4.71 10.44 -2.67
CA THR A 180 3.88 11.02 -3.73
C THR A 180 4.51 10.75 -5.10
N TYR A 181 3.72 10.85 -6.15
CA TYR A 181 4.17 10.77 -7.54
C TYR A 181 3.55 11.90 -8.35
N THR A 182 4.16 12.24 -9.47
CA THR A 182 3.68 13.30 -10.37
C THR A 182 2.70 12.72 -11.38
N VAL A 183 1.54 13.39 -11.53
CA VAL A 183 0.51 13.10 -12.53
C VAL A 183 0.62 14.11 -13.65
#